data_0a9927bdf88fa5f207bda200602d7bdd
#
_entry.id   0a9927bdf88fa5f207bda200602d7bdd
#
_cell.length_a   1.000
_cell.length_b   1.000
_cell.length_c   1.000
_cell.angle_alpha   90.00
_cell.angle_beta   90.00
_cell.angle_gamma   90.00
#
_symmetry.space_group_name_H-M   'P 1'
#
loop_
_entity.id
_entity.type
_entity.pdbx_description
1 polymer ?
#
loop_
_entity_poly.entity_id
_entity_poly.type
_entity_poly.pdbx_seq_one_letter_code
_entity_poly.pdbx_strand_id
1 'polypeptide(L)'
;MVQEFVDASVRAIEAGLDGVELHAANGFLIDQFTRDSINQRDDKYGGTVDNRLRFMLEVVDAVCAAIGAGKVGIRLSPTNNVWGIKDSDPGNTFVRAVERLNTFNLAYVHILETKPDFESPEESKDYLTPLLREKYQGNLLINGGFDQLTGNDALENNEADAIAFGRPFISNPDLVERFQYEKPLTEANSTTFYTHHAEGYTDYPTMDMSR
;
A
#
# COMPACT_ATOMS: atom_id res chain seq x y z
N MET A 1 9.28 11.38 17.00
CA MET A 1 8.39 10.65 16.06
C MET A 1 9.09 10.23 14.77
N VAL A 2 9.72 11.11 13.97
CA VAL A 2 10.52 10.65 12.79
C VAL A 2 11.59 9.63 13.19
N GLN A 3 12.33 9.89 14.29
CA GLN A 3 13.36 8.97 14.77
C GLN A 3 12.83 7.57 15.12
N GLU A 4 11.59 7.45 15.58
CA GLU A 4 10.97 6.14 15.89
C GLU A 4 10.76 5.28 14.64
N PHE A 5 10.43 5.91 13.50
CA PHE A 5 10.39 5.21 12.20
C PHE A 5 11.80 4.75 11.77
N VAL A 6 12.81 5.60 11.97
CA VAL A 6 14.21 5.24 11.69
C VAL A 6 14.64 4.06 12.55
N ASP A 7 14.42 4.14 13.87
CA ASP A 7 14.83 3.09 14.81
C ASP A 7 14.13 1.76 14.53
N ALA A 8 12.84 1.80 14.16
CA ALA A 8 12.09 0.61 13.77
C ALA A 8 12.65 0.00 12.47
N SER A 9 12.96 0.84 11.49
CA SER A 9 13.51 0.40 10.20
C SER A 9 14.91 -0.21 10.35
N VAL A 10 15.77 0.39 11.15
CA VAL A 10 17.11 -0.16 11.45
C VAL A 10 16.99 -1.52 12.12
N ARG A 11 16.12 -1.64 13.15
CA ARG A 11 15.87 -2.94 13.82
C ARG A 11 15.33 -4.01 12.88
N ALA A 12 14.49 -3.63 11.90
CA ALA A 12 14.00 -4.57 10.90
C ALA A 12 15.13 -5.14 10.04
N ILE A 13 16.05 -4.27 9.58
CA ILE A 13 17.23 -4.69 8.80
C ILE A 13 18.19 -5.53 9.66
N GLU A 14 18.44 -5.14 10.91
CA GLU A 14 19.26 -5.91 11.86
C GLU A 14 18.68 -7.30 12.18
N ALA A 15 17.34 -7.43 12.14
CA ALA A 15 16.63 -8.69 12.28
C ALA A 15 16.70 -9.59 11.03
N GLY A 16 17.30 -9.10 9.93
CA GLY A 16 17.49 -9.86 8.68
C GLY A 16 16.39 -9.69 7.65
N LEU A 17 15.51 -8.67 7.78
CA LEU A 17 14.54 -8.33 6.74
C LEU A 17 15.23 -7.58 5.60
N ASP A 18 14.75 -7.76 4.36
CA ASP A 18 15.32 -7.14 3.16
C ASP A 18 14.99 -5.65 3.03
N GLY A 19 13.87 -5.21 3.60
CA GLY A 19 13.40 -3.83 3.55
C GLY A 19 12.20 -3.59 4.45
N VAL A 20 11.65 -2.38 4.35
CA VAL A 20 10.44 -1.96 5.09
C VAL A 20 9.45 -1.26 4.16
N GLU A 21 8.17 -1.34 4.48
CA GLU A 21 7.13 -0.52 3.86
C GLU A 21 6.59 0.48 4.89
N LEU A 22 6.74 1.77 4.61
CA LEU A 22 6.19 2.85 5.42
C LEU A 22 4.67 2.92 5.23
N HIS A 23 3.92 2.76 6.32
CA HIS A 23 2.47 2.78 6.24
C HIS A 23 1.92 4.20 6.26
N ALA A 24 1.69 4.76 5.07
CA ALA A 24 1.14 6.10 4.85
C ALA A 24 -0.28 6.05 4.27
N ALA A 25 -1.08 5.07 4.69
CA ALA A 25 -2.37 4.72 4.11
C ALA A 25 -3.42 4.43 5.20
N ASN A 26 -4.68 4.25 4.79
CA ASN A 26 -5.77 3.69 5.58
C ASN A 26 -6.08 4.45 6.89
N GLY A 27 -5.86 5.77 6.91
CA GLY A 27 -6.16 6.60 8.06
C GLY A 27 -5.17 6.46 9.22
N PHE A 28 -4.01 5.83 9.01
CA PHE A 28 -2.95 5.77 10.02
C PHE A 28 -2.13 7.08 10.05
N LEU A 29 -1.18 7.19 10.96
CA LEU A 29 -0.55 8.45 11.36
C LEU A 29 -0.11 9.33 10.19
N ILE A 30 0.64 8.79 9.22
CA ILE A 30 1.14 9.58 8.08
C ILE A 30 -0.03 10.03 7.19
N ASP A 31 -1.01 9.16 6.94
CA ASP A 31 -2.20 9.50 6.15
C ASP A 31 -3.04 10.58 6.85
N GLN A 32 -3.13 10.58 8.19
CA GLN A 32 -3.80 11.64 8.97
C GLN A 32 -3.13 13.01 8.80
N PHE A 33 -1.82 13.07 8.65
CA PHE A 33 -1.13 14.32 8.30
C PHE A 33 -1.41 14.77 6.88
N THR A 34 -1.56 13.81 5.96
CA THR A 34 -1.74 14.06 4.52
C THR A 34 -3.14 14.63 4.21
N ARG A 35 -4.19 14.10 4.86
CA ARG A 35 -5.60 14.39 4.55
C ARG A 35 -6.12 15.64 5.23
N ASP A 36 -6.73 16.55 4.47
CA ASP A 36 -7.24 17.83 4.98
C ASP A 36 -8.47 17.69 5.88
N SER A 37 -9.27 16.63 5.75
CA SER A 37 -10.42 16.42 6.66
C SER A 37 -10.00 16.16 8.10
N ILE A 38 -8.78 15.67 8.34
CA ILE A 38 -8.23 15.36 9.65
C ILE A 38 -7.17 16.38 10.05
N ASN A 39 -6.26 16.73 9.14
CA ASN A 39 -5.20 17.69 9.43
C ASN A 39 -5.70 19.12 9.44
N GLN A 40 -6.13 19.58 10.60
CA GLN A 40 -6.58 20.94 10.88
C GLN A 40 -5.49 21.81 11.53
N ARG A 41 -4.19 21.45 11.31
CA ARG A 41 -3.06 22.18 11.90
C ARG A 41 -2.85 23.52 11.17
N ASP A 42 -2.37 24.50 11.93
CA ASP A 42 -2.01 25.85 11.47
C ASP A 42 -0.50 26.11 11.42
N ASP A 43 0.30 25.07 11.70
CA ASP A 43 1.77 25.13 11.64
C ASP A 43 2.32 24.59 10.30
N LYS A 44 3.65 24.42 10.22
CA LYS A 44 4.34 23.95 9.02
C LYS A 44 3.91 22.54 8.51
N TYR A 45 3.08 21.82 9.26
CA TYR A 45 2.56 20.51 8.89
C TYR A 45 1.09 20.53 8.45
N GLY A 46 0.45 21.70 8.37
CA GLY A 46 -0.96 21.84 8.03
C GLY A 46 -1.23 22.88 6.94
N GLY A 47 -2.48 22.98 6.50
CA GLY A 47 -2.94 23.91 5.47
C GLY A 47 -2.63 23.41 4.05
N THR A 48 -1.60 23.92 3.40
CA THR A 48 -1.27 23.58 2.00
C THR A 48 -0.90 22.11 1.83
N VAL A 49 -1.08 21.54 0.63
CA VAL A 49 -0.69 20.17 0.30
C VAL A 49 0.79 19.91 0.65
N ASP A 50 1.71 20.80 0.27
CA ASP A 50 3.14 20.64 0.58
C ASP A 50 3.41 20.60 2.09
N ASN A 51 2.67 21.33 2.90
CA ASN A 51 2.79 21.28 4.34
C ASN A 51 2.23 19.96 4.92
N ARG A 52 1.08 19.50 4.42
CA ARG A 52 0.48 18.23 4.85
C ARG A 52 1.35 17.02 4.48
N LEU A 53 2.06 17.08 3.36
CA LEU A 53 3.00 16.05 2.92
C LEU A 53 4.35 16.09 3.66
N ARG A 54 4.66 17.17 4.37
CA ARG A 54 5.97 17.37 5.02
C ARG A 54 6.36 16.25 5.95
N PHE A 55 5.45 15.80 6.83
CA PHE A 55 5.74 14.72 7.78
C PHE A 55 6.09 13.41 7.06
N MET A 56 5.32 13.03 6.03
CA MET A 56 5.61 11.87 5.18
C MET A 56 7.01 11.97 4.58
N LEU A 57 7.35 13.12 3.99
CA LEU A 57 8.65 13.32 3.32
C LEU A 57 9.81 13.34 4.31
N GLU A 58 9.66 13.92 5.50
CA GLU A 58 10.67 13.88 6.56
C GLU A 58 10.92 12.45 7.05
N VAL A 59 9.88 11.61 7.18
CA VAL A 59 10.01 10.19 7.54
C VAL A 59 10.72 9.43 6.43
N VAL A 60 10.30 9.59 5.16
CA VAL A 60 10.93 8.92 4.01
C VAL A 60 12.41 9.28 3.92
N ASP A 61 12.75 10.57 3.99
CA ASP A 61 14.13 11.05 3.90
C ASP A 61 15.01 10.43 5.00
N ALA A 62 14.57 10.49 6.25
CA ALA A 62 15.31 9.97 7.38
C ALA A 62 15.48 8.45 7.34
N VAL A 63 14.46 7.69 6.94
CA VAL A 63 14.53 6.24 6.82
C VAL A 63 15.43 5.85 5.64
N CYS A 64 15.30 6.51 4.49
CA CYS A 64 16.19 6.28 3.34
C CYS A 64 17.66 6.56 3.67
N ALA A 65 17.93 7.64 4.43
CA ALA A 65 19.27 7.94 4.88
C ALA A 65 19.86 6.85 5.82
N ALA A 66 19.00 6.22 6.63
CA ALA A 66 19.44 5.22 7.60
C ALA A 66 19.67 3.82 7.01
N ILE A 67 18.81 3.35 6.11
CA ILE A 67 18.84 1.95 5.61
C ILE A 67 19.06 1.83 4.10
N GLY A 68 19.06 2.95 3.37
CA GLY A 68 19.17 3.00 1.91
C GLY A 68 17.79 2.99 1.23
N ALA A 69 17.56 3.88 0.26
CA ALA A 69 16.28 4.08 -0.40
C ALA A 69 15.75 2.82 -1.12
N GLY A 70 16.65 2.01 -1.71
CA GLY A 70 16.27 0.75 -2.37
C GLY A 70 15.71 -0.34 -1.43
N LYS A 71 15.68 -0.10 -0.11
CA LYS A 71 15.07 -0.97 0.90
C LYS A 71 13.78 -0.38 1.49
N VAL A 72 13.30 0.72 0.96
CA VAL A 72 12.15 1.46 1.48
C VAL A 72 11.04 1.47 0.45
N GLY A 73 9.91 0.88 0.78
CA GLY A 73 8.63 1.08 0.12
C GLY A 73 7.75 2.03 0.92
N ILE A 74 6.72 2.58 0.28
CA ILE A 74 5.69 3.38 0.95
C ILE A 74 4.31 3.02 0.41
N ARG A 75 3.33 2.85 1.31
CA ARG A 75 1.95 2.56 0.94
C ARG A 75 1.08 3.78 1.09
N LEU A 76 0.28 4.06 0.05
CA LEU A 76 -0.70 5.14 -0.03
C LEU A 76 -2.10 4.56 -0.33
N SER A 77 -3.17 5.22 0.07
CA SER A 77 -4.56 4.81 -0.21
C SER A 77 -5.42 6.01 -0.63
N PRO A 78 -5.22 6.54 -1.84
CA PRO A 78 -5.74 7.85 -2.25
C PRO A 78 -7.23 8.05 -2.04
N THR A 79 -8.04 7.07 -2.41
CA THR A 79 -9.51 7.15 -2.42
C THR A 79 -10.18 6.37 -1.28
N ASN A 80 -9.40 5.70 -0.44
CA ASN A 80 -9.93 4.93 0.69
C ASN A 80 -10.44 5.86 1.81
N ASN A 81 -11.71 5.69 2.17
CA ASN A 81 -12.42 6.50 3.18
C ASN A 81 -12.56 5.78 4.52
N VAL A 82 -11.56 5.00 4.93
CA VAL A 82 -11.58 4.28 6.21
C VAL A 82 -11.81 5.27 7.36
N TRP A 83 -12.71 4.93 8.25
CA TRP A 83 -13.14 5.74 9.41
C TRP A 83 -13.66 7.16 9.06
N GLY A 84 -14.13 7.36 7.82
CA GLY A 84 -14.62 8.65 7.36
C GLY A 84 -13.55 9.71 7.07
N ILE A 85 -12.27 9.30 7.04
CA ILE A 85 -11.16 10.17 6.67
C ILE A 85 -11.18 10.41 5.15
N LYS A 86 -11.20 11.68 4.75
CA LYS A 86 -11.30 12.09 3.35
C LYS A 86 -10.28 13.17 3.02
N ASP A 87 -10.05 13.39 1.75
CA ASP A 87 -9.36 14.57 1.22
C ASP A 87 -10.31 15.31 0.29
N SER A 88 -10.30 16.64 0.33
CA SER A 88 -11.18 17.45 -0.51
C SER A 88 -10.77 17.42 -1.98
N ASP A 89 -9.49 17.16 -2.26
CA ASP A 89 -8.93 17.04 -3.61
C ASP A 89 -7.83 15.96 -3.61
N PRO A 90 -8.22 14.66 -3.55
CA PRO A 90 -7.27 13.56 -3.50
C PRO A 90 -6.39 13.49 -4.76
N GLY A 91 -6.90 13.90 -5.92
CA GLY A 91 -6.13 13.97 -7.15
C GLY A 91 -4.91 14.86 -7.01
N ASN A 92 -5.10 16.10 -6.58
CA ASN A 92 -4.00 17.05 -6.36
C ASN A 92 -3.07 16.60 -5.23
N THR A 93 -3.63 16.13 -4.11
CA THR A 93 -2.83 15.71 -2.95
C THR A 93 -1.92 14.53 -3.28
N PHE A 94 -2.45 13.47 -3.87
CA PHE A 94 -1.67 12.25 -4.12
C PHE A 94 -0.80 12.33 -5.38
N VAL A 95 -1.18 13.09 -6.40
CA VAL A 95 -0.27 13.44 -7.51
C VAL A 95 0.95 14.17 -6.95
N ARG A 96 0.73 15.20 -6.13
CA ARG A 96 1.85 15.91 -5.51
C ARG A 96 2.71 15.01 -4.63
N ALA A 97 2.09 14.06 -3.91
CA ALA A 97 2.82 13.08 -3.11
C ALA A 97 3.77 12.23 -3.97
N VAL A 98 3.27 11.60 -5.04
CA VAL A 98 4.11 10.72 -5.89
C VAL A 98 5.17 11.51 -6.68
N GLU A 99 4.88 12.75 -7.11
CA GLU A 99 5.88 13.62 -7.71
C GLU A 99 7.06 13.90 -6.76
N ARG A 100 6.76 14.15 -5.47
CA ARG A 100 7.79 14.37 -4.45
C ARG A 100 8.55 13.07 -4.13
N LEU A 101 7.89 11.92 -4.15
CA LEU A 101 8.52 10.62 -3.92
C LEU A 101 9.49 10.20 -5.03
N ASN A 102 9.33 10.69 -6.27
CA ASN A 102 10.29 10.44 -7.36
C ASN A 102 11.73 10.83 -7.02
N THR A 103 11.94 11.77 -6.09
CA THR A 103 13.30 12.25 -5.74
C THR A 103 14.09 11.29 -4.86
N PHE A 104 13.45 10.24 -4.30
CA PHE A 104 14.06 9.34 -3.31
C PHE A 104 14.61 8.04 -3.89
N ASN A 105 14.20 7.63 -5.11
CA ASN A 105 14.52 6.33 -5.70
C ASN A 105 14.16 5.14 -4.78
N LEU A 106 12.92 5.14 -4.27
CA LEU A 106 12.41 4.10 -3.40
C LEU A 106 12.38 2.74 -4.09
N ALA A 107 12.36 1.66 -3.30
CA ALA A 107 12.13 0.32 -3.81
C ALA A 107 10.82 0.26 -4.61
N TYR A 108 9.76 0.87 -4.08
CA TYR A 108 8.46 1.00 -4.73
C TYR A 108 7.55 2.02 -4.02
N VAL A 109 6.52 2.47 -4.74
CA VAL A 109 5.29 3.05 -4.15
C VAL A 109 4.16 2.03 -4.29
N HIS A 110 3.41 1.78 -3.23
CA HIS A 110 2.29 0.85 -3.18
C HIS A 110 0.98 1.62 -3.08
N ILE A 111 0.11 1.50 -4.07
CA ILE A 111 -1.20 2.16 -4.10
C ILE A 111 -2.29 1.15 -3.76
N LEU A 112 -3.07 1.44 -2.73
CA LEU A 112 -4.30 0.71 -2.41
C LEU A 112 -5.50 1.50 -2.93
N GLU A 113 -6.10 1.01 -3.98
CA GLU A 113 -7.37 1.47 -4.53
C GLU A 113 -8.14 0.30 -5.14
N THR A 114 -9.46 0.28 -4.97
CA THR A 114 -10.31 -0.69 -5.66
C THR A 114 -10.73 -0.14 -7.01
N LYS A 115 -10.56 -0.91 -8.09
CA LYS A 115 -11.05 -0.53 -9.42
C LYS A 115 -12.57 -0.40 -9.43
N PRO A 116 -13.13 0.55 -10.20
CA PRO A 116 -14.56 0.73 -10.37
C PRO A 116 -15.33 -0.54 -10.74
N ASP A 117 -14.71 -1.40 -11.53
CA ASP A 117 -15.31 -2.64 -12.04
C ASP A 117 -15.36 -3.77 -10.99
N PHE A 118 -14.68 -3.62 -9.85
CA PHE A 118 -14.59 -4.65 -8.80
C PHE A 118 -15.56 -4.42 -7.63
N GLU A 119 -16.10 -3.21 -7.50
CA GLU A 119 -17.07 -2.83 -6.46
C GLU A 119 -18.22 -2.01 -7.06
N SER A 120 -19.23 -1.71 -6.25
CA SER A 120 -20.39 -0.95 -6.73
C SER A 120 -19.98 0.43 -7.30
N PRO A 121 -20.58 0.90 -8.39
CA PRO A 121 -20.19 2.12 -9.11
C PRO A 121 -20.19 3.41 -8.28
N GLU A 122 -20.76 3.41 -7.08
CA GLU A 122 -20.87 4.58 -6.21
C GLU A 122 -19.61 4.86 -5.39
N GLU A 123 -18.74 3.86 -5.17
CA GLU A 123 -17.54 3.98 -4.33
C GLU A 123 -16.27 4.34 -5.09
N SER A 124 -16.28 4.25 -6.42
CA SER A 124 -15.09 4.31 -7.27
C SER A 124 -15.03 5.50 -8.22
N LYS A 125 -15.70 6.61 -7.92
CA LYS A 125 -15.74 7.77 -8.83
C LYS A 125 -14.39 8.41 -9.13
N ASP A 126 -13.38 8.15 -8.29
CA ASP A 126 -12.09 8.83 -8.34
C ASP A 126 -10.92 7.81 -8.34
N TYR A 127 -10.96 6.78 -9.22
CA TYR A 127 -9.83 5.87 -9.35
C TYR A 127 -8.60 6.60 -9.91
N LEU A 128 -7.62 6.83 -9.05
CA LEU A 128 -6.46 7.68 -9.32
C LEU A 128 -5.22 6.91 -9.80
N THR A 129 -5.18 5.60 -9.64
CA THR A 129 -3.99 4.78 -9.98
C THR A 129 -3.43 5.07 -11.37
N PRO A 130 -4.21 5.21 -12.47
CA PRO A 130 -3.65 5.54 -13.79
C PRO A 130 -2.95 6.90 -13.83
N LEU A 131 -3.53 7.89 -13.16
CA LEU A 131 -2.94 9.22 -13.05
C LEU A 131 -1.64 9.19 -12.22
N LEU A 132 -1.63 8.43 -11.12
CA LEU A 132 -0.45 8.27 -10.28
C LEU A 132 0.65 7.50 -11.01
N ARG A 133 0.32 6.46 -11.80
CA ARG A 133 1.25 5.75 -12.68
C ARG A 133 1.93 6.69 -13.68
N GLU A 134 1.17 7.60 -14.30
CA GLU A 134 1.72 8.60 -15.23
C GLU A 134 2.76 9.52 -14.56
N LYS A 135 2.53 9.88 -13.30
CA LYS A 135 3.37 10.85 -12.56
C LYS A 135 4.51 10.20 -11.80
N TYR A 136 4.39 8.93 -11.41
CA TYR A 136 5.45 8.21 -10.69
C TYR A 136 6.35 7.45 -11.66
N GLN A 137 7.68 7.63 -11.53
CA GLN A 137 8.67 7.09 -12.44
C GLN A 137 9.36 5.81 -11.92
N GLY A 138 9.15 5.46 -10.64
CA GLY A 138 9.68 4.25 -10.02
C GLY A 138 8.76 3.04 -10.15
N ASN A 139 9.10 1.97 -9.43
CA ASN A 139 8.27 0.77 -9.35
C ASN A 139 6.97 1.06 -8.62
N LEU A 140 5.85 0.73 -9.25
CA LEU A 140 4.50 0.89 -8.70
C LEU A 140 3.90 -0.48 -8.41
N LEU A 141 3.54 -0.72 -7.14
CA LEU A 141 2.72 -1.84 -6.73
C LEU A 141 1.28 -1.35 -6.59
N ILE A 142 0.31 -2.17 -7.01
CA ILE A 142 -1.11 -1.87 -6.79
C ILE A 142 -1.80 -3.00 -6.03
N ASN A 143 -2.83 -2.63 -5.27
CA ASN A 143 -3.64 -3.53 -4.47
C ASN A 143 -5.09 -3.03 -4.45
N GLY A 144 -6.05 -3.94 -4.42
CA GLY A 144 -7.47 -3.60 -4.29
C GLY A 144 -8.38 -4.50 -5.11
N GLY A 145 -8.68 -5.71 -4.62
CA GLY A 145 -9.66 -6.61 -5.22
C GLY A 145 -9.18 -7.43 -6.41
N PHE A 146 -7.90 -7.38 -6.76
CA PHE A 146 -7.36 -8.17 -7.88
C PHE A 146 -7.43 -9.67 -7.62
N ASP A 147 -7.74 -10.42 -8.67
CA ASP A 147 -7.48 -11.85 -8.80
C ASP A 147 -6.32 -12.11 -9.78
N GLN A 148 -6.07 -13.37 -10.13
CA GLN A 148 -4.99 -13.72 -11.06
C GLN A 148 -5.18 -13.09 -12.44
N LEU A 149 -6.39 -13.14 -13.00
CA LEU A 149 -6.66 -12.64 -14.36
C LEU A 149 -6.54 -11.13 -14.42
N THR A 150 -7.26 -10.44 -13.54
CA THR A 150 -7.25 -8.98 -13.47
C THR A 150 -5.90 -8.40 -13.06
N GLY A 151 -5.14 -9.15 -12.25
CA GLY A 151 -3.75 -8.80 -11.92
C GLY A 151 -2.82 -8.92 -13.13
N ASN A 152 -2.91 -10.00 -13.91
CA ASN A 152 -2.15 -10.15 -15.14
C ASN A 152 -2.50 -9.07 -16.17
N ASP A 153 -3.80 -8.79 -16.37
CA ASP A 153 -4.25 -7.73 -17.27
C ASP A 153 -3.66 -6.37 -16.90
N ALA A 154 -3.62 -6.05 -15.61
CA ALA A 154 -3.05 -4.79 -15.13
C ALA A 154 -1.53 -4.69 -15.42
N LEU A 155 -0.79 -5.79 -15.28
CA LEU A 155 0.64 -5.85 -15.60
C LEU A 155 0.88 -5.74 -17.11
N GLU A 156 0.12 -6.47 -17.92
CA GLU A 156 0.22 -6.44 -19.39
C GLU A 156 -0.09 -5.04 -19.95
N ASN A 157 -1.04 -4.35 -19.35
CA ASN A 157 -1.40 -2.97 -19.70
C ASN A 157 -0.46 -1.91 -19.10
N ASN A 158 0.60 -2.29 -18.40
CA ASN A 158 1.55 -1.39 -17.72
C ASN A 158 0.89 -0.46 -16.68
N GLU A 159 -0.21 -0.88 -16.06
CA GLU A 159 -0.85 -0.13 -14.97
C GLU A 159 0.01 -0.15 -13.71
N ALA A 160 0.79 -1.21 -13.50
CA ALA A 160 1.71 -1.40 -12.39
C ALA A 160 2.88 -2.33 -12.76
N ASP A 161 3.88 -2.38 -11.89
CA ASP A 161 5.03 -3.28 -12.01
C ASP A 161 4.83 -4.58 -11.20
N ALA A 162 3.93 -4.56 -10.20
CA ALA A 162 3.53 -5.73 -9.41
C ALA A 162 2.16 -5.54 -8.77
N ILE A 163 1.53 -6.68 -8.42
CA ILE A 163 0.25 -6.73 -7.71
C ILE A 163 0.46 -7.25 -6.30
N ALA A 164 -0.09 -6.56 -5.29
CA ALA A 164 -0.07 -7.02 -3.92
C ALA A 164 -1.41 -7.69 -3.55
N PHE A 165 -1.33 -8.91 -3.04
CA PHE A 165 -2.48 -9.68 -2.59
C PHE A 165 -2.51 -9.78 -1.06
N GLY A 166 -3.63 -9.45 -0.43
CA GLY A 166 -3.84 -9.59 1.01
C GLY A 166 -4.72 -10.80 1.35
N ARG A 167 -6.03 -10.65 1.19
CA ARG A 167 -7.01 -11.68 1.57
C ARG A 167 -6.72 -13.07 0.99
N PRO A 168 -6.38 -13.22 -0.31
CA PRO A 168 -6.05 -14.54 -0.86
C PRO A 168 -4.87 -15.22 -0.15
N PHE A 169 -3.87 -14.47 0.33
CA PHE A 169 -2.74 -15.04 1.06
C PHE A 169 -3.09 -15.52 2.47
N ILE A 170 -4.17 -15.04 3.09
CA ILE A 170 -4.58 -15.50 4.42
C ILE A 170 -4.85 -17.01 4.40
N SER A 171 -5.55 -17.50 3.38
CA SER A 171 -5.99 -18.89 3.27
C SER A 171 -5.21 -19.74 2.26
N ASN A 172 -4.27 -19.13 1.54
CA ASN A 172 -3.44 -19.81 0.55
C ASN A 172 -1.96 -19.43 0.77
N PRO A 173 -1.25 -20.09 1.69
CA PRO A 173 0.17 -19.79 1.95
C PRO A 173 1.04 -20.03 0.71
N ASP A 174 0.57 -20.81 -0.24
CA ASP A 174 1.14 -21.16 -1.53
C ASP A 174 0.42 -20.47 -2.71
N LEU A 175 -0.06 -19.23 -2.51
CA LEU A 175 -0.87 -18.50 -3.50
C LEU A 175 -0.16 -18.36 -4.86
N VAL A 176 1.14 -18.12 -4.87
CA VAL A 176 1.93 -17.95 -6.10
C VAL A 176 1.91 -19.23 -6.93
N GLU A 177 2.14 -20.37 -6.30
CA GLU A 177 2.08 -21.69 -6.95
C GLU A 177 0.66 -22.01 -7.42
N ARG A 178 -0.36 -21.66 -6.63
CA ARG A 178 -1.76 -21.85 -7.06
C ARG A 178 -2.06 -21.05 -8.32
N PHE A 179 -1.61 -19.82 -8.39
CA PHE A 179 -1.74 -19.01 -9.60
C PHE A 179 -0.94 -19.61 -10.76
N GLN A 180 0.32 -20.00 -10.54
CA GLN A 180 1.17 -20.57 -11.58
C GLN A 180 0.60 -21.85 -12.19
N TYR A 181 -0.04 -22.69 -11.39
CA TYR A 181 -0.60 -23.99 -11.82
C TYR A 181 -2.12 -23.98 -11.99
N GLU A 182 -2.74 -22.80 -12.02
CA GLU A 182 -4.19 -22.60 -12.18
C GLU A 182 -5.02 -23.45 -11.20
N LYS A 183 -4.57 -23.51 -9.93
CA LYS A 183 -5.25 -24.28 -8.88
C LYS A 183 -6.32 -23.44 -8.19
N PRO A 184 -7.42 -24.08 -7.74
CA PRO A 184 -8.45 -23.38 -7.00
C PRO A 184 -7.91 -22.79 -5.70
N LEU A 185 -8.41 -21.62 -5.33
CA LEU A 185 -8.10 -20.97 -4.08
C LEU A 185 -9.00 -21.47 -2.95
N THR A 186 -8.44 -21.59 -1.76
CA THR A 186 -9.21 -21.80 -0.53
C THR A 186 -9.80 -20.47 -0.09
N GLU A 187 -11.08 -20.43 0.24
CA GLU A 187 -11.73 -19.23 0.78
C GLU A 187 -11.32 -19.01 2.23
N ALA A 188 -11.00 -17.76 2.56
CA ALA A 188 -10.59 -17.37 3.91
C ALA A 188 -11.82 -17.20 4.82
N ASN A 189 -11.75 -17.72 6.05
CA ASN A 189 -12.76 -17.49 7.07
C ASN A 189 -12.61 -16.08 7.66
N SER A 190 -13.47 -15.15 7.24
CA SER A 190 -13.40 -13.74 7.69
C SER A 190 -13.59 -13.57 9.21
N THR A 191 -14.21 -14.54 9.90
CA THR A 191 -14.40 -14.46 11.37
C THR A 191 -13.10 -14.64 12.15
N THR A 192 -12.05 -15.19 11.51
CA THR A 192 -10.74 -15.43 12.12
C THR A 192 -9.69 -14.37 11.77
N PHE A 193 -9.99 -13.36 10.94
CA PHE A 193 -8.99 -12.39 10.46
C PHE A 193 -8.30 -11.59 11.57
N TYR A 194 -8.95 -11.40 12.71
CA TYR A 194 -8.45 -10.59 13.82
C TYR A 194 -8.49 -11.33 15.16
N THR A 195 -8.45 -12.66 15.12
CA THR A 195 -8.37 -13.50 16.32
C THR A 195 -6.93 -13.60 16.84
N HIS A 196 -6.75 -14.11 18.08
CA HIS A 196 -5.43 -14.26 18.70
C HIS A 196 -4.95 -15.74 18.74
N HIS A 197 -5.60 -16.61 17.99
CA HIS A 197 -5.31 -18.06 17.99
C HIS A 197 -4.67 -18.49 16.67
N ALA A 198 -4.17 -19.72 16.64
CA ALA A 198 -3.57 -20.30 15.43
C ALA A 198 -4.61 -20.51 14.30
N GLU A 199 -5.88 -20.75 14.67
CA GLU A 199 -6.98 -20.93 13.72
C GLU A 199 -7.13 -19.70 12.80
N GLY A 200 -7.10 -19.96 11.49
CA GLY A 200 -7.17 -18.93 10.46
C GLY A 200 -5.87 -18.16 10.20
N TYR A 201 -4.77 -18.53 10.90
CA TYR A 201 -3.45 -17.92 10.71
C TYR A 201 -2.39 -18.92 10.25
N THR A 202 -2.34 -20.11 10.83
CA THR A 202 -1.26 -21.07 10.59
C THR A 202 -1.77 -22.46 10.24
N ASP A 203 -3.05 -22.67 10.07
CA ASP A 203 -3.72 -23.95 9.87
C ASP A 203 -4.27 -24.15 8.45
N TYR A 204 -4.18 -23.15 7.58
CA TYR A 204 -4.54 -23.32 6.18
C TYR A 204 -3.52 -24.21 5.45
N PRO A 205 -3.98 -25.27 4.77
CA PRO A 205 -3.08 -26.20 4.09
C PRO A 205 -2.56 -25.64 2.77
N THR A 206 -1.33 -26.00 2.42
CA THR A 206 -0.84 -25.88 1.06
C THR A 206 -1.54 -26.90 0.15
N MET A 207 -1.51 -26.68 -1.16
CA MET A 207 -1.99 -27.68 -2.11
C MET A 207 -1.08 -28.92 -2.10
N ASP A 208 -1.68 -30.07 -2.38
CA ASP A 208 -0.95 -31.30 -2.60
C ASP A 208 -0.36 -31.31 -4.04
N MET A 209 0.97 -31.24 -4.13
CA MET A 209 1.71 -31.28 -5.39
C MET A 209 1.92 -32.71 -5.92
N SER A 210 1.42 -33.74 -5.24
CA SER A 210 1.62 -35.14 -5.60
C SER A 210 0.68 -35.68 -6.67
N ARG A 211 -0.06 -34.80 -7.37
CA ARG A 211 -0.98 -35.20 -8.44
C ARG A 211 -0.71 -34.48 -9.76
#